data_5c1553c585168cc85f808aa2efd666b6
#
_entry.id   5c1553c585168cc85f808aa2efd666b6
#
_cell.length_a   1.000
_cell.length_b   1.000
_cell.length_c   1.000
_cell.angle_alpha   90.00
_cell.angle_beta   90.00
_cell.angle_gamma   90.00
#
_symmetry.space_group_name_H-M   'P 1'
#
loop_
_entity.id
_entity.type
_entity.pdbx_description
1 polymer ?
#
loop_
_entity_poly.entity_id
_entity_poly.type
_entity_poly.pdbx_seq_one_letter_code
_entity_poly.pdbx_strand_id
1 'polypeptide(L)'
;MAAFFPYLVFCQALGALIGAFTAVWSEMMYIRAMRDGRVDTAERAHLDGIARSLRFGMTLLLLSSFALVIVDYELRLPLQPALSPSYWISITLALLIIIVAWALSRRFITFALGSAIVFTSWWFLVFLTIGQLPVLSFGAAISSLVVVTAIFYALLEYTRFLVLSKR
;
A
#
# COMPACT_ATOMS: atom_id res chain seq x y z
N MET A 1 -0.37 -23.54 18.90
CA MET A 1 -0.89 -22.75 17.76
C MET A 1 -1.37 -21.36 18.18
N ALA A 2 -2.11 -21.17 19.26
CA ALA A 2 -2.54 -19.83 19.73
C ALA A 2 -1.39 -18.81 19.90
N ALA A 3 -0.20 -19.27 20.27
CA ALA A 3 0.97 -18.40 20.41
C ALA A 3 1.48 -17.78 19.09
N PHE A 4 1.15 -18.36 17.94
CA PHE A 4 1.57 -17.82 16.64
C PHE A 4 0.67 -16.69 16.13
N PHE A 5 -0.55 -16.57 16.63
CA PHE A 5 -1.51 -15.55 16.18
C PHE A 5 -0.96 -14.11 16.30
N PRO A 6 -0.41 -13.67 17.45
CA PRO A 6 0.13 -12.31 17.56
C PRO A 6 1.29 -12.04 16.60
N TYR A 7 2.12 -13.06 16.31
CA TYR A 7 3.23 -12.92 15.36
C TYR A 7 2.73 -12.72 13.92
N LEU A 8 1.67 -13.42 13.54
CA LEU A 8 1.08 -13.25 12.20
C LEU A 8 0.45 -11.87 12.04
N VAL A 9 -0.27 -11.39 13.05
CA VAL A 9 -0.82 -10.02 13.07
C VAL A 9 0.31 -8.99 12.99
N PHE A 10 1.38 -9.19 13.75
CA PHE A 10 2.57 -8.34 13.68
C PHE A 10 3.21 -8.36 12.28
N CYS A 11 3.39 -9.54 11.67
CA CYS A 11 3.92 -9.67 10.31
C CYS A 11 3.04 -8.96 9.27
N GLN A 12 1.73 -9.05 9.41
CA GLN A 12 0.77 -8.37 8.53
C GLN A 12 0.92 -6.84 8.64
N ALA A 13 0.94 -6.31 9.86
CA ALA A 13 1.15 -4.89 10.11
C ALA A 13 2.53 -4.41 9.62
N LEU A 14 3.57 -5.20 9.85
CA LEU A 14 4.92 -4.92 9.37
C LEU A 14 4.99 -4.87 7.84
N GLY A 15 4.34 -5.81 7.14
CA GLY A 15 4.24 -5.81 5.69
C GLY A 15 3.57 -4.55 5.15
N ALA A 16 2.47 -4.12 5.77
CA ALA A 16 1.78 -2.87 5.42
C ALA A 16 2.66 -1.64 5.65
N LEU A 17 3.35 -1.57 6.79
CA LEU A 17 4.27 -0.47 7.13
C LEU A 17 5.44 -0.38 6.15
N ILE A 18 6.09 -1.51 5.82
CA ILE A 18 7.17 -1.55 4.83
C ILE A 18 6.67 -0.98 3.50
N GLY A 19 5.49 -1.38 3.04
CA GLY A 19 4.88 -0.88 1.82
C GLY A 19 4.61 0.62 1.87
N ALA A 20 4.00 1.11 2.96
CA ALA A 20 3.66 2.53 3.12
C ALA A 20 4.91 3.43 3.16
N PHE A 21 5.93 3.08 3.96
CA PHE A 21 7.17 3.85 4.01
C PHE A 21 7.93 3.81 2.67
N THR A 22 7.91 2.67 1.99
CA THR A 22 8.53 2.54 0.67
C THR A 22 7.79 3.39 -0.36
N ALA A 23 6.47 3.51 -0.28
CA ALA A 23 5.68 4.39 -1.16
C ALA A 23 6.03 5.88 -0.93
N VAL A 24 6.20 6.31 0.33
CA VAL A 24 6.71 7.67 0.65
C VAL A 24 8.09 7.89 0.03
N TRP A 25 9.01 6.94 0.23
CA TRP A 25 10.36 7.01 -0.30
C TRP A 25 10.37 7.09 -1.83
N SER A 26 9.52 6.30 -2.49
CA SER A 26 9.34 6.33 -3.94
C SER A 26 8.94 7.71 -4.46
N GLU A 27 8.01 8.37 -3.78
CA GLU A 27 7.56 9.71 -4.16
C GLU A 27 8.66 10.76 -4.00
N MET A 28 9.41 10.68 -2.90
CA MET A 28 10.55 11.58 -2.67
C MET A 28 11.63 11.43 -3.75
N MET A 29 11.93 10.19 -4.14
CA MET A 29 12.92 9.93 -5.21
C MET A 29 12.42 10.37 -6.57
N TYR A 30 11.13 10.21 -6.85
CA TYR A 30 10.53 10.71 -8.08
C TYR A 30 10.60 12.24 -8.20
N ILE A 31 10.27 12.97 -7.12
CA ILE A 31 10.38 14.44 -7.08
C ILE A 31 11.83 14.87 -7.32
N ARG A 32 12.80 14.14 -6.73
CA ARG A 32 14.22 14.43 -6.92
C ARG A 32 14.67 14.20 -8.36
N ALA A 33 14.31 13.06 -8.94
CA ALA A 33 14.65 12.73 -10.32
C ALA A 33 14.02 13.71 -11.34
N MET A 34 12.80 14.20 -11.08
CA MET A 34 12.19 15.25 -11.90
C MET A 34 12.96 16.59 -11.83
N ARG A 35 13.56 16.90 -10.68
CA ARG A 35 14.33 18.11 -10.49
C ARG A 35 15.61 18.11 -11.33
N ASP A 36 16.31 16.99 -11.42
CA ASP A 36 17.62 16.92 -12.10
C ASP A 36 17.47 16.56 -13.60
N GLY A 37 16.32 16.06 -14.03
CA GLY A 37 15.97 15.77 -15.42
C GLY A 37 16.78 14.62 -16.05
N ARG A 38 17.59 13.92 -15.27
CA ARG A 38 18.38 12.75 -15.68
C ARG A 38 18.30 11.66 -14.62
N VAL A 39 18.05 10.44 -15.05
CA VAL A 39 18.04 9.27 -14.16
C VAL A 39 19.44 8.66 -14.21
N ASP A 40 20.21 8.88 -13.15
CA ASP A 40 21.55 8.31 -12.96
C ASP A 40 21.48 6.80 -12.65
N THR A 41 22.60 6.10 -12.82
CA THR A 41 22.76 4.67 -12.48
C THR A 41 22.47 4.39 -11.01
N ALA A 42 22.84 5.33 -10.11
CA ALA A 42 22.52 5.24 -8.69
C ALA A 42 21.01 5.33 -8.42
N GLU A 43 20.30 6.21 -9.13
CA GLU A 43 18.84 6.36 -9.02
C GLU A 43 18.10 5.12 -9.54
N ARG A 44 18.59 4.47 -10.60
CA ARG A 44 18.05 3.19 -11.07
C ARG A 44 18.19 2.10 -10.03
N ALA A 45 19.34 1.99 -9.37
CA ALA A 45 19.55 1.02 -8.29
C ALA A 45 18.62 1.28 -7.09
N HIS A 46 18.34 2.55 -6.78
CA HIS A 46 17.34 2.91 -5.76
C HIS A 46 15.92 2.54 -6.17
N LEU A 47 15.52 2.77 -7.42
CA LEU A 47 14.20 2.38 -7.93
C LEU A 47 14.01 0.86 -7.90
N ASP A 48 15.04 0.09 -8.22
CA ASP A 48 15.01 -1.37 -8.10
C ASP A 48 14.91 -1.82 -6.63
N GLY A 49 15.56 -1.12 -5.72
CA GLY A 49 15.43 -1.31 -4.27
C GLY A 49 13.99 -1.07 -3.78
N ILE A 50 13.38 0.03 -4.21
CA ILE A 50 12.00 0.39 -3.91
C ILE A 50 11.04 -0.70 -4.41
N ALA A 51 11.17 -1.13 -5.67
CA ALA A 51 10.33 -2.17 -6.24
C ALA A 51 10.47 -3.51 -5.51
N ARG A 52 11.66 -3.82 -5.01
CA ARG A 52 11.94 -5.03 -4.21
C ARG A 52 11.30 -4.94 -2.83
N SER A 53 11.42 -3.79 -2.17
CA SER A 53 10.80 -3.56 -0.86
C SER A 53 9.27 -3.59 -0.91
N LEU A 54 8.66 -3.01 -1.95
CA LEU A 54 7.21 -3.07 -2.15
C LEU A 54 6.73 -4.51 -2.36
N ARG A 55 7.46 -5.30 -3.17
CA ARG A 55 7.16 -6.73 -3.35
C ARG A 55 7.29 -7.52 -2.05
N PHE A 56 8.35 -7.28 -1.28
CA PHE A 56 8.55 -7.92 0.01
C PHE A 56 7.42 -7.59 0.98
N GLY A 57 7.07 -6.30 1.13
CA GLY A 57 5.96 -5.86 1.98
C GLY A 57 4.62 -6.51 1.58
N MET A 58 4.33 -6.58 0.26
CA MET A 58 3.12 -7.22 -0.25
C MET A 58 3.11 -8.72 0.01
N THR A 59 4.23 -9.41 -0.22
CA THR A 59 4.35 -10.85 0.04
C THR A 59 4.16 -11.15 1.52
N LEU A 60 4.79 -10.38 2.40
CA LEU A 60 4.65 -10.55 3.85
C LEU A 60 3.21 -10.32 4.30
N LEU A 61 2.55 -9.27 3.81
CA LEU A 61 1.15 -8.95 4.10
C LEU A 61 0.21 -10.06 3.65
N LEU A 62 0.34 -10.53 2.40
CA LEU A 62 -0.54 -11.57 1.86
C LEU A 62 -0.32 -12.92 2.55
N LEU A 63 0.94 -13.36 2.73
CA LEU A 63 1.24 -14.63 3.40
C LEU A 63 0.74 -14.64 4.83
N SER A 64 0.95 -13.55 5.59
CA SER A 64 0.45 -13.46 6.96
C SER A 64 -1.08 -13.42 7.00
N SER A 65 -1.74 -12.74 6.04
CA SER A 65 -3.21 -12.73 5.94
C SER A 65 -3.77 -14.12 5.67
N PHE A 66 -3.19 -14.88 4.76
CA PHE A 66 -3.60 -16.26 4.49
C PHE A 66 -3.32 -17.19 5.68
N ALA A 67 -2.15 -17.04 6.31
CA ALA A 67 -1.80 -17.83 7.48
C ALA A 67 -2.77 -17.56 8.65
N LEU A 68 -3.23 -16.33 8.85
CA LEU A 68 -4.24 -15.98 9.85
C LEU A 68 -5.56 -16.73 9.59
N VAL A 69 -6.03 -16.78 8.35
CA VAL A 69 -7.25 -17.50 8.00
C VAL A 69 -7.12 -19.00 8.31
N ILE A 70 -5.95 -19.61 8.01
CA ILE A 70 -5.71 -21.02 8.29
C ILE A 70 -5.68 -21.29 9.80
N VAL A 71 -4.97 -20.45 10.57
CA VAL A 71 -4.85 -20.59 12.03
C VAL A 71 -6.21 -20.42 12.71
N ASP A 72 -7.02 -19.44 12.29
CA ASP A 72 -8.35 -19.22 12.84
C ASP A 72 -9.31 -20.36 12.52
N TYR A 73 -9.20 -20.92 11.32
CA TYR A 73 -9.98 -22.11 10.93
C TYR A 73 -9.62 -23.33 11.79
N GLU A 74 -8.33 -23.60 11.99
CA GLU A 74 -7.84 -24.71 12.82
C GLU A 74 -8.21 -24.55 14.30
N LEU A 75 -8.18 -23.33 14.82
CA LEU A 75 -8.54 -23.01 16.20
C LEU A 75 -10.07 -22.95 16.41
N ARG A 76 -10.88 -23.10 15.36
CA ARG A 76 -12.34 -23.00 15.37
C ARG A 76 -12.84 -21.74 16.08
N LEU A 77 -12.18 -20.62 15.86
CA LEU A 77 -12.61 -19.36 16.45
C LEU A 77 -13.97 -18.94 15.89
N PRO A 78 -14.87 -18.39 16.73
CA PRO A 78 -16.23 -18.04 16.36
C PRO A 78 -16.30 -16.91 15.31
N LEU A 79 -15.26 -16.08 15.23
CA LEU A 79 -15.14 -14.98 14.28
C LEU A 79 -14.01 -15.32 13.29
N GLN A 80 -14.37 -15.91 12.16
CA GLN A 80 -13.40 -16.18 11.11
C GLN A 80 -13.06 -14.86 10.38
N PRO A 81 -11.77 -14.50 10.20
CA PRO A 81 -11.36 -13.28 9.50
C PRO A 81 -11.90 -13.21 8.08
N ALA A 82 -11.99 -14.34 7.39
CA ALA A 82 -12.56 -14.43 6.03
C ALA A 82 -14.04 -14.00 5.94
N LEU A 83 -14.77 -13.94 7.06
CA LEU A 83 -16.13 -13.42 7.12
C LEU A 83 -16.18 -11.93 7.46
N SER A 84 -15.05 -11.31 7.81
CA SER A 84 -15.01 -9.89 8.16
C SER A 84 -14.90 -9.00 6.92
N PRO A 85 -15.62 -7.86 6.88
CA PRO A 85 -15.44 -6.87 5.81
C PRO A 85 -13.99 -6.38 5.69
N SER A 86 -13.29 -6.22 6.81
CA SER A 86 -11.90 -5.73 6.88
C SER A 86 -10.92 -6.65 6.11
N TYR A 87 -11.13 -7.96 6.17
CA TYR A 87 -10.32 -8.91 5.41
C TYR A 87 -10.48 -8.69 3.91
N TRP A 88 -11.73 -8.59 3.42
CA TRP A 88 -11.99 -8.38 2.00
C TRP A 88 -11.54 -7.02 1.50
N ILE A 89 -11.64 -5.99 2.34
CA ILE A 89 -11.08 -4.67 2.04
C ILE A 89 -9.55 -4.79 1.87
N SER A 90 -8.85 -5.48 2.77
CA SER A 90 -7.40 -5.68 2.70
C SER A 90 -6.97 -6.42 1.43
N ILE A 91 -7.67 -7.49 1.07
CA ILE A 91 -7.41 -8.25 -0.18
C ILE A 91 -7.68 -7.39 -1.41
N THR A 92 -8.78 -6.64 -1.43
CA THR A 92 -9.12 -5.74 -2.53
C THR A 92 -8.05 -4.65 -2.71
N LEU A 93 -7.57 -4.06 -1.61
CA LEU A 93 -6.49 -3.07 -1.66
C LEU A 93 -5.17 -3.67 -2.14
N ALA A 94 -4.82 -4.87 -1.70
CA ALA A 94 -3.64 -5.57 -2.16
C ALA A 94 -3.70 -5.83 -3.69
N LEU A 95 -4.84 -6.31 -4.18
CA LEU A 95 -5.07 -6.51 -5.61
C LEU A 95 -5.03 -5.19 -6.38
N LEU A 96 -5.63 -4.13 -5.85
CA LEU A 96 -5.59 -2.79 -6.45
C LEU A 96 -4.14 -2.29 -6.60
N ILE A 97 -3.31 -2.43 -5.57
CA ILE A 97 -1.89 -2.05 -5.62
C ILE A 97 -1.16 -2.85 -6.72
N ILE A 98 -1.39 -4.16 -6.81
CA ILE A 98 -0.77 -5.01 -7.83
C ILE A 98 -1.19 -4.59 -9.24
N ILE A 99 -2.49 -4.37 -9.45
CA ILE A 99 -3.04 -3.95 -10.76
C ILE A 99 -2.50 -2.58 -11.16
N VAL A 100 -2.48 -1.62 -10.23
CA VAL A 100 -1.96 -0.27 -10.49
C VAL A 100 -0.46 -0.30 -10.76
N ALA A 101 0.32 -1.08 -10.03
CA ALA A 101 1.75 -1.26 -10.27
C ALA A 101 2.01 -1.88 -11.66
N TRP A 102 1.20 -2.86 -12.07
CA TRP A 102 1.26 -3.43 -13.42
C TRP A 102 0.88 -2.39 -14.49
N ALA A 103 -0.21 -1.64 -14.29
CA ALA A 103 -0.65 -0.60 -15.23
C ALA A 103 0.40 0.52 -15.39
N LEU A 104 1.08 0.90 -14.29
CA LEU A 104 2.21 1.83 -14.31
C LEU A 104 3.39 1.27 -15.13
N SER A 105 3.73 0.00 -14.95
CA SER A 105 4.82 -0.65 -15.70
C SER A 105 4.56 -0.70 -17.20
N ARG A 106 3.29 -0.79 -17.60
CA ARG A 106 2.82 -0.78 -18.98
C ARG A 106 2.51 0.62 -19.53
N ARG A 107 2.66 1.67 -18.70
CA ARG A 107 2.35 3.06 -19.04
C ARG A 107 0.87 3.30 -19.43
N PHE A 108 -0.05 2.48 -18.94
CA PHE A 108 -1.48 2.66 -19.17
C PHE A 108 -2.08 3.81 -18.36
N ILE A 109 -1.44 4.18 -17.26
CA ILE A 109 -1.84 5.29 -16.40
C ILE A 109 -0.65 6.22 -16.17
N THR A 110 -0.95 7.48 -15.87
CA THR A 110 0.08 8.47 -15.51
C THR A 110 0.70 8.12 -14.17
N PHE A 111 1.99 8.42 -14.02
CA PHE A 111 2.69 8.17 -12.76
C PHE A 111 2.03 8.90 -11.58
N ALA A 112 1.57 10.13 -11.82
CA ALA A 112 0.90 10.94 -10.82
C ALA A 112 -0.33 10.25 -10.21
N LEU A 113 -1.21 9.73 -11.06
CA LEU A 113 -2.40 9.02 -10.62
C LEU A 113 -2.04 7.68 -9.96
N GLY A 114 -1.16 6.91 -10.59
CA GLY A 114 -0.76 5.61 -10.05
C GLY A 114 -0.06 5.70 -8.71
N SER A 115 0.86 6.67 -8.53
CA SER A 115 1.54 6.88 -7.25
C SER A 115 0.57 7.30 -6.15
N ALA A 116 -0.40 8.15 -6.43
CA ALA A 116 -1.42 8.56 -5.46
C ALA A 116 -2.28 7.36 -5.00
N ILE A 117 -2.72 6.52 -5.94
CA ILE A 117 -3.51 5.32 -5.61
C ILE A 117 -2.68 4.34 -4.75
N VAL A 118 -1.44 4.05 -5.16
CA VAL A 118 -0.55 3.12 -4.43
C VAL A 118 -0.24 3.66 -3.04
N PHE A 119 0.11 4.94 -2.93
CA PHE A 119 0.39 5.61 -1.67
C PHE A 119 -0.80 5.51 -0.71
N THR A 120 -1.98 5.93 -1.17
CA THR A 120 -3.19 5.92 -0.34
C THR A 120 -3.59 4.52 0.07
N SER A 121 -3.50 3.54 -0.86
CA SER A 121 -3.85 2.14 -0.57
C SER A 121 -2.94 1.53 0.49
N TRP A 122 -1.62 1.80 0.47
CA TRP A 122 -0.69 1.31 1.48
C TRP A 122 -0.98 1.90 2.86
N TRP A 123 -1.24 3.22 2.95
CA TRP A 123 -1.60 3.84 4.23
C TRP A 123 -2.95 3.33 4.75
N PHE A 124 -3.90 3.09 3.85
CA PHE A 124 -5.18 2.51 4.25
C PHE A 124 -5.00 1.09 4.80
N LEU A 125 -4.12 0.27 4.21
CA LEU A 125 -3.74 -1.04 4.73
C LEU A 125 -3.08 -0.94 6.12
N VAL A 126 -2.20 0.03 6.35
CA VAL A 126 -1.61 0.27 7.68
C VAL A 126 -2.69 0.55 8.71
N PHE A 127 -3.61 1.47 8.44
CA PHE A 127 -4.67 1.81 9.38
C PHE A 127 -5.62 0.64 9.64
N LEU A 128 -5.90 -0.18 8.61
CA LEU A 128 -6.69 -1.41 8.79
C LEU A 128 -5.98 -2.44 9.67
N THR A 129 -4.69 -2.68 9.43
CA THR A 129 -3.93 -3.71 10.16
C THR A 129 -3.62 -3.32 11.59
N ILE A 130 -3.50 -2.02 11.90
CA ILE A 130 -3.30 -1.51 13.26
C ILE A 130 -4.64 -1.36 14.02
N GLY A 131 -5.79 -1.54 13.32
CA GLY A 131 -7.11 -1.43 13.95
C GLY A 131 -7.54 0.01 14.27
N GLN A 132 -6.96 0.99 13.62
CA GLN A 132 -7.29 2.42 13.82
C GLN A 132 -8.51 2.87 13.00
N LEU A 133 -8.92 2.09 12.00
CA LEU A 133 -10.13 2.37 11.25
C LEU A 133 -11.36 1.79 11.98
N PRO A 134 -12.46 2.56 12.07
CA PRO A 134 -13.71 2.03 12.57
C PRO A 134 -14.18 0.87 11.67
N VAL A 135 -15.08 0.03 12.20
CA VAL A 135 -15.69 -1.04 11.40
C VAL A 135 -16.51 -0.41 10.27
N LEU A 136 -15.90 -0.32 9.11
CA LEU A 136 -16.53 0.24 7.90
C LEU A 136 -17.22 -0.88 7.12
N SER A 137 -18.37 -0.58 6.53
CA SER A 137 -18.90 -1.42 5.47
C SER A 137 -17.95 -1.37 4.26
N PHE A 138 -17.96 -2.43 3.44
CA PHE A 138 -17.10 -2.48 2.24
C PHE A 138 -17.30 -1.25 1.33
N GLY A 139 -18.56 -0.85 1.09
CA GLY A 139 -18.88 0.34 0.29
C GLY A 139 -18.34 1.64 0.88
N ALA A 140 -18.46 1.84 2.21
CA ALA A 140 -17.93 3.01 2.88
C ALA A 140 -16.40 3.08 2.82
N ALA A 141 -15.72 1.92 2.94
CA ALA A 141 -14.27 1.85 2.82
C ALA A 141 -13.79 2.23 1.42
N ILE A 142 -14.43 1.70 0.38
CA ILE A 142 -14.07 2.04 -1.02
C ILE A 142 -14.37 3.53 -1.31
N SER A 143 -15.51 4.05 -0.87
CA SER A 143 -15.84 5.47 -1.05
C SER A 143 -14.83 6.38 -0.36
N SER A 144 -14.45 6.07 0.89
CA SER A 144 -13.43 6.83 1.62
C SER A 144 -12.07 6.74 0.95
N LEU A 145 -11.68 5.56 0.43
CA LEU A 145 -10.44 5.38 -0.33
C LEU A 145 -10.41 6.30 -1.56
N VAL A 146 -11.50 6.36 -2.34
CA VAL A 146 -11.59 7.22 -3.53
C VAL A 146 -11.43 8.69 -3.16
N VAL A 147 -12.14 9.15 -2.13
CA VAL A 147 -12.05 10.56 -1.67
C VAL A 147 -10.65 10.89 -1.18
N VAL A 148 -10.07 10.04 -0.33
CA VAL A 148 -8.71 10.24 0.21
C VAL A 148 -7.67 10.19 -0.92
N THR A 149 -7.83 9.29 -1.89
CA THR A 149 -6.94 9.24 -3.07
C THR A 149 -7.01 10.52 -3.88
N ALA A 150 -8.20 11.08 -4.11
CA ALA A 150 -8.36 12.35 -4.82
C ALA A 150 -7.66 13.52 -4.08
N ILE A 151 -7.78 13.56 -2.75
CA ILE A 151 -7.09 14.57 -1.92
C ILE A 151 -5.57 14.40 -2.03
N PHE A 152 -5.04 13.17 -1.86
CA PHE A 152 -3.61 12.93 -1.98
C PHE A 152 -3.09 13.19 -3.38
N TYR A 153 -3.85 12.86 -4.43
CA TYR A 153 -3.49 13.20 -5.80
C TYR A 153 -3.30 14.72 -5.96
N ALA A 154 -4.25 15.52 -5.48
CA ALA A 154 -4.15 16.97 -5.53
C ALA A 154 -2.96 17.51 -4.72
N LEU A 155 -2.70 16.97 -3.53
CA LEU A 155 -1.57 17.34 -2.69
C LEU A 155 -0.22 17.01 -3.34
N LEU A 156 -0.08 15.80 -3.91
CA LEU A 156 1.15 15.38 -4.58
C LEU A 156 1.40 16.22 -5.85
N GLU A 157 0.38 16.50 -6.65
CA GLU A 157 0.51 17.39 -7.81
C GLU A 157 0.91 18.81 -7.39
N TYR A 158 0.32 19.34 -6.33
CA TYR A 158 0.67 20.66 -5.81
C TYR A 158 2.13 20.69 -5.32
N THR A 159 2.58 19.68 -4.60
CA THR A 159 4.00 19.61 -4.13
C THR A 159 4.97 19.51 -5.32
N ARG A 160 4.65 18.74 -6.34
CA ARG A 160 5.44 18.65 -7.58
C ARG A 160 5.49 20.00 -8.30
N PHE A 161 4.35 20.68 -8.42
CA PHE A 161 4.28 22.02 -9.01
C PHE A 161 5.16 23.01 -8.27
N LEU A 162 5.12 23.05 -6.91
CA LEU A 162 5.94 23.96 -6.12
C LEU A 162 7.45 23.70 -6.28
N VAL A 163 7.85 22.44 -6.40
CA VAL A 163 9.27 22.07 -6.59
C VAL A 163 9.75 22.49 -7.99
N LEU A 164 8.93 22.35 -9.01
CA LEU A 164 9.25 22.73 -10.39
C LEU A 164 9.18 24.24 -10.62
N SER A 165 8.27 24.95 -9.95
CA SER A 165 8.09 26.42 -10.06
C SER A 165 9.23 27.24 -9.45
N LYS A 166 10.08 26.64 -8.62
CA LYS A 166 11.26 27.32 -8.04
C LYS A 166 12.50 27.32 -8.95
N ARG A 167 12.33 26.91 -10.21
CA ARG A 167 13.31 27.10 -11.29
C ARG A 167 13.03 28.39 -12.06
#